data_3eac1d51e03ffd18719619beaef67047
#
_entry.id   3eac1d51e03ffd18719619beaef67047
#
_cell.length_a   1.000
_cell.length_b   1.000
_cell.length_c   1.000
_cell.angle_alpha   90.00
_cell.angle_beta   90.00
_cell.angle_gamma   90.00
#
_symmetry.space_group_name_H-M   'P 1'
#
loop_
_entity.id
_entity.type
_entity.pdbx_description
1 polymer ?
#
loop_
_entity_poly.entity_id
_entity_poly.type
_entity_poly.pdbx_seq_one_letter_code
_entity_poly.pdbx_strand_id
1 'polypeptide(L)'
;MSNLWKLSVPENSDLIAGQLFELTVILDLGGKLPTAVTLSFLPSSTNINIQGPSSTIPMKANQGNEYTATLNLTIPDTTPDNTPITLDLQANNAFFPGGKIQKTVKYTAHIIDPASLVLTIADPIQNTPKAENSPPKGSHTQISTTIKSLSGATLSGVPVFITNDNNGDFSKVNIYDSNTTSAQKINTTLPSGSDGFTLLSDSSGIIKFYLYPIKGLSLSINLYSQITGATYQTNANTTCYVIDPNPNNIMYPLRLPKILGFLHGDFVSDGSLTFLVEIEKYLNAAVGDQILFYVNGQYTKQQITLESKDQLNAYTISLPYSIFNGTENQPSTFSYVVIRAHEGSVLPSEELPLTYKGGVIYKPAPYIQRDYDTCTVMTSVKTTLPQNSVINYDAIKSYPNSQGKRGLFIEILGNTTGQEKNKVPLGAMVTLNMYIRSYNKNPPRKSLSQPMPANGSLFFNIDYHDVVDIDAYDNGAAGSIEFDYQFTSNTGPHGEPINGYGKIWEGRIDTVRLGVPIGSDDN
;
A
#
# COMPACT_ATOMS: atom_id res chain seq x y z
N MET A 1 14.40 -17.74 36.17
CA MET A 1 15.50 -16.77 36.21
C MET A 1 15.34 -15.87 35.03
N SER A 2 15.17 -14.56 35.25
CA SER A 2 15.10 -13.57 34.18
C SER A 2 16.40 -13.69 33.34
N ASN A 3 16.30 -13.50 32.02
CA ASN A 3 17.45 -13.57 31.12
C ASN A 3 18.40 -12.41 31.52
N LEU A 4 19.50 -12.72 32.19
CA LEU A 4 20.46 -11.74 32.72
C LEU A 4 21.03 -10.83 31.61
N TRP A 5 21.12 -11.35 30.36
CA TRP A 5 21.66 -10.68 29.19
C TRP A 5 20.54 -10.38 28.19
N LYS A 6 20.42 -9.12 27.80
CA LYS A 6 19.56 -8.69 26.68
C LYS A 6 20.45 -8.06 25.61
N LEU A 7 20.19 -8.34 24.36
CA LEU A 7 20.99 -7.89 23.20
C LEU A 7 20.09 -7.17 22.22
N SER A 8 20.56 -6.05 21.65
CA SER A 8 19.82 -5.31 20.61
C SER A 8 19.72 -6.09 19.30
N VAL A 9 20.70 -6.98 19.00
CA VAL A 9 20.63 -7.97 17.93
C VAL A 9 20.49 -9.33 18.60
N PRO A 10 19.34 -10.01 18.47
CA PRO A 10 19.07 -11.27 19.15
C PRO A 10 20.07 -12.36 18.82
N GLU A 11 20.28 -13.31 19.73
CA GLU A 11 21.07 -14.52 19.48
C GLU A 11 20.42 -15.33 18.35
N ASN A 12 21.22 -15.95 17.50
CA ASN A 12 20.85 -16.68 16.27
C ASN A 12 20.31 -15.79 15.14
N SER A 13 20.52 -14.47 15.19
CA SER A 13 20.30 -13.60 14.03
C SER A 13 21.30 -13.91 12.92
N ASP A 14 20.88 -13.61 11.69
CA ASP A 14 21.76 -13.60 10.53
C ASP A 14 22.48 -12.25 10.45
N LEU A 15 23.74 -12.26 10.04
CA LEU A 15 24.56 -11.07 9.84
C LEU A 15 25.18 -11.11 8.43
N ILE A 16 25.61 -9.97 7.94
CA ILE A 16 26.12 -9.88 6.56
C ILE A 16 27.63 -9.71 6.56
N ALA A 17 28.32 -10.41 5.67
CA ALA A 17 29.75 -10.22 5.45
C ALA A 17 30.06 -8.75 5.10
N GLY A 18 31.05 -8.15 5.76
CA GLY A 18 31.37 -6.72 5.67
C GLY A 18 30.53 -5.81 6.57
N GLN A 19 29.51 -6.33 7.25
CA GLN A 19 28.61 -5.52 8.08
C GLN A 19 29.31 -4.92 9.29
N LEU A 20 29.08 -3.62 9.50
CA LEU A 20 29.34 -2.90 10.74
C LEU A 20 28.01 -2.68 11.48
N PHE A 21 27.94 -3.04 12.75
CA PHE A 21 26.72 -2.85 13.55
C PHE A 21 27.02 -2.53 15.00
N GLU A 22 26.10 -1.81 15.62
CA GLU A 22 26.15 -1.53 17.06
C GLU A 22 25.39 -2.60 17.84
N LEU A 23 26.07 -3.32 18.72
CA LEU A 23 25.44 -4.26 19.64
C LEU A 23 25.31 -3.62 21.03
N THR A 24 24.10 -3.23 21.40
CA THR A 24 23.80 -2.82 22.77
C THR A 24 23.58 -4.06 23.63
N VAL A 25 24.40 -4.18 24.66
CA VAL A 25 24.34 -5.23 25.67
C VAL A 25 23.75 -4.66 26.96
N ILE A 26 22.70 -5.25 27.46
CA ILE A 26 22.05 -4.89 28.72
C ILE A 26 22.18 -6.08 29.67
N LEU A 27 22.68 -5.80 30.87
CA LEU A 27 22.73 -6.73 32.01
C LEU A 27 21.68 -6.32 33.07
N ASP A 28 20.73 -7.18 33.32
CA ASP A 28 19.76 -7.03 34.41
C ASP A 28 20.26 -7.81 35.66
N LEU A 29 20.81 -7.10 36.60
CA LEU A 29 21.46 -7.69 37.78
C LEU A 29 20.54 -7.76 39.03
N GLY A 30 19.28 -7.35 38.89
CA GLY A 30 18.33 -7.34 40.02
C GLY A 30 18.64 -6.33 41.13
N GLY A 31 19.77 -5.60 41.02
CA GLY A 31 20.18 -4.58 41.98
C GLY A 31 21.40 -3.78 41.51
N LYS A 32 21.55 -2.56 42.03
CA LYS A 32 22.69 -1.70 41.69
C LYS A 32 23.92 -2.18 42.47
N LEU A 33 25.02 -2.38 41.76
CA LEU A 33 26.29 -2.75 42.38
C LEU A 33 27.05 -1.51 42.85
N PRO A 34 27.83 -1.62 43.95
CA PRO A 34 28.58 -0.50 44.50
C PRO A 34 29.83 -0.13 43.68
N THR A 35 30.27 -1.00 42.77
CA THR A 35 31.44 -0.79 41.94
C THR A 35 31.06 -0.82 40.44
N ALA A 36 31.93 -0.21 39.62
CA ALA A 36 31.73 -0.18 38.16
C ALA A 36 31.70 -1.59 37.55
N VAL A 37 30.81 -1.79 36.58
CA VAL A 37 30.76 -2.99 35.75
C VAL A 37 31.46 -2.66 34.44
N THR A 38 32.30 -3.58 33.95
CA THR A 38 32.93 -3.47 32.62
C THR A 38 32.51 -4.64 31.76
N LEU A 39 32.35 -4.39 30.45
CA LEU A 39 32.10 -5.40 29.43
C LEU A 39 33.35 -5.59 28.58
N SER A 40 33.80 -6.83 28.43
CA SER A 40 34.94 -7.20 27.58
C SER A 40 34.48 -8.08 26.41
N PHE A 41 34.99 -7.77 25.23
CA PHE A 41 35.01 -8.65 24.06
C PHE A 41 36.23 -9.59 24.19
N LEU A 42 36.00 -10.90 24.09
CA LEU A 42 37.05 -11.88 24.31
C LEU A 42 37.73 -12.30 23.01
N PRO A 43 39.05 -12.61 23.05
CA PRO A 43 39.81 -13.11 21.88
C PRO A 43 39.34 -14.45 21.34
N SER A 44 38.54 -15.20 22.10
CA SER A 44 37.93 -16.47 21.66
C SER A 44 36.77 -16.26 20.67
N SER A 45 36.32 -15.01 20.45
CA SER A 45 35.35 -14.69 19.42
C SER A 45 35.87 -15.01 18.02
N THR A 46 35.00 -15.57 17.14
CA THR A 46 35.37 -16.00 15.80
C THR A 46 34.50 -15.34 14.73
N ASN A 47 35.11 -14.97 13.61
CA ASN A 47 34.47 -14.35 12.45
C ASN A 47 33.76 -13.01 12.75
N ILE A 48 34.18 -12.33 13.82
CA ILE A 48 33.69 -11.03 14.26
C ILE A 48 34.81 -10.25 14.92
N ASN A 49 34.89 -8.95 14.65
CA ASN A 49 35.91 -8.07 15.20
C ASN A 49 35.25 -6.91 15.96
N ILE A 50 35.91 -6.41 17.00
CA ILE A 50 35.55 -5.17 17.66
C ILE A 50 36.21 -3.98 16.94
N GLN A 51 35.42 -2.92 16.71
CA GLN A 51 35.92 -1.64 16.22
C GLN A 51 36.22 -0.72 17.42
N GLY A 52 37.43 -0.20 17.49
CA GLY A 52 37.82 0.74 18.55
C GLY A 52 39.10 0.35 19.28
N PRO A 53 39.64 1.24 20.12
CA PRO A 53 40.96 1.07 20.75
C PRO A 53 40.96 0.10 21.94
N SER A 54 39.81 -0.30 22.43
CA SER A 54 39.70 -1.15 23.64
C SER A 54 38.67 -2.27 23.47
N SER A 55 39.10 -3.48 23.80
CA SER A 55 38.21 -4.65 23.90
C SER A 55 37.39 -4.66 25.23
N THR A 56 37.62 -3.71 26.11
CA THR A 56 36.92 -3.59 27.40
C THR A 56 36.36 -2.19 27.57
N ILE A 57 35.07 -2.07 27.82
CA ILE A 57 34.34 -0.80 27.96
C ILE A 57 33.57 -0.75 29.29
N PRO A 58 33.43 0.44 29.90
CA PRO A 58 32.59 0.60 31.09
C PRO A 58 31.11 0.49 30.70
N MET A 59 30.33 -0.19 31.54
CA MET A 59 28.86 -0.21 31.41
C MET A 59 28.23 0.92 32.23
N LYS A 60 27.28 1.63 31.61
CA LYS A 60 26.50 2.67 32.29
C LYS A 60 25.36 2.05 33.10
N ALA A 61 25.23 2.42 34.36
CA ALA A 61 24.05 2.07 35.16
C ALA A 61 22.85 2.91 34.70
N ASN A 62 21.74 2.28 34.36
CA ASN A 62 20.47 2.92 34.02
C ASN A 62 19.57 3.05 35.25
N GLN A 63 18.43 3.76 35.10
CA GLN A 63 17.35 3.72 36.08
C GLN A 63 16.82 2.27 36.14
N GLY A 64 16.87 1.67 37.31
CA GLY A 64 16.43 0.27 37.47
C GLY A 64 17.59 -0.66 37.63
N ASN A 65 18.21 -1.31 37.98
CA ASN A 65 19.22 -2.35 38.15
C ASN A 65 19.88 -2.86 36.85
N GLU A 66 19.69 -2.14 35.75
CA GLU A 66 20.25 -2.50 34.44
C GLU A 66 21.57 -1.75 34.18
N TYR A 67 22.51 -2.44 33.56
CA TYR A 67 23.79 -1.90 33.10
C TYR A 67 23.86 -2.04 31.58
N THR A 68 24.18 -0.97 30.86
CA THR A 68 24.19 -0.93 29.40
C THR A 68 25.57 -0.55 28.87
N ALA A 69 26.01 -1.26 27.84
CA ALA A 69 27.15 -0.90 27.02
C ALA A 69 26.88 -1.17 25.55
N THR A 70 27.52 -0.40 24.66
CA THR A 70 27.42 -0.58 23.22
C THR A 70 28.79 -0.94 22.66
N LEU A 71 28.83 -2.02 21.88
CA LEU A 71 30.00 -2.49 21.14
C LEU A 71 29.80 -2.17 19.66
N ASN A 72 30.82 -1.62 19.02
CA ASN A 72 30.89 -1.50 17.56
C ASN A 72 31.59 -2.75 17.01
N LEU A 73 30.88 -3.55 16.24
CA LEU A 73 31.31 -4.85 15.76
C LEU A 73 31.31 -4.89 14.24
N THR A 74 32.25 -5.63 13.67
CA THR A 74 32.35 -5.84 12.21
C THR A 74 32.47 -7.31 11.89
N ILE A 75 31.73 -7.76 10.88
CA ILE A 75 31.92 -9.05 10.24
C ILE A 75 32.94 -8.85 9.10
N PRO A 76 34.01 -9.59 9.02
CA PRO A 76 34.94 -9.48 7.90
C PRO A 76 34.24 -9.68 6.56
N ASP A 77 34.57 -8.86 5.57
CA ASP A 77 34.01 -8.91 4.21
C ASP A 77 34.33 -10.20 3.45
N THR A 78 35.43 -10.85 3.83
CA THR A 78 35.88 -12.15 3.28
C THR A 78 35.17 -13.35 3.92
N THR A 79 34.23 -13.13 4.87
CA THR A 79 33.53 -14.22 5.56
C THR A 79 32.63 -14.98 4.57
N PRO A 80 32.83 -16.29 4.37
CA PRO A 80 31.99 -17.08 3.45
C PRO A 80 30.52 -17.14 3.88
N ASP A 81 29.63 -17.40 2.92
CA ASP A 81 28.21 -17.62 3.19
C ASP A 81 27.97 -18.79 4.14
N ASN A 82 26.97 -18.71 5.00
CA ASN A 82 26.63 -19.70 6.04
C ASN A 82 27.75 -19.97 7.07
N THR A 83 28.63 -18.99 7.30
CA THR A 83 29.72 -19.15 8.29
C THR A 83 29.19 -18.88 9.71
N PRO A 84 29.39 -19.83 10.66
CA PRO A 84 29.08 -19.59 12.06
C PRO A 84 29.94 -18.47 12.66
N ILE A 85 29.33 -17.58 13.42
CA ILE A 85 29.96 -16.52 14.17
C ILE A 85 29.78 -16.81 15.66
N THR A 86 30.86 -16.72 16.40
CA THR A 86 30.83 -16.81 17.87
C THR A 86 31.32 -15.50 18.47
N LEU A 87 30.51 -14.89 19.31
CA LEU A 87 30.80 -13.68 20.06
C LEU A 87 30.87 -14.03 21.56
N ASP A 88 32.06 -13.99 22.13
CA ASP A 88 32.29 -14.24 23.55
C ASP A 88 32.42 -12.92 24.31
N LEU A 89 31.52 -12.71 25.24
CA LEU A 89 31.41 -11.53 26.09
C LEU A 89 31.70 -11.89 27.54
N GLN A 90 32.37 -11.01 28.24
CA GLN A 90 32.60 -11.13 29.68
C GLN A 90 32.26 -9.81 30.38
N ALA A 91 31.37 -9.86 31.35
CA ALA A 91 31.17 -8.75 32.29
C ALA A 91 31.98 -8.99 33.56
N ASN A 92 32.70 -7.96 34.03
CA ASN A 92 33.56 -8.03 35.19
C ASN A 92 33.05 -7.09 36.29
N ASN A 93 32.99 -7.61 37.48
CA ASN A 93 32.74 -6.85 38.72
C ASN A 93 33.13 -7.71 39.92
N ALA A 94 33.69 -7.10 40.96
CA ALA A 94 34.15 -7.81 42.17
C ALA A 94 33.03 -8.57 42.90
N PHE A 95 31.78 -8.22 42.71
CA PHE A 95 30.60 -8.86 43.30
C PHE A 95 30.04 -10.04 42.47
N PHE A 96 30.60 -10.32 41.30
CA PHE A 96 30.24 -11.50 40.56
C PHE A 96 30.91 -12.77 41.12
N PRO A 97 30.31 -13.96 40.98
CA PRO A 97 30.96 -15.22 41.27
C PRO A 97 32.28 -15.35 40.50
N GLY A 98 33.39 -15.43 41.22
CA GLY A 98 34.74 -15.44 40.59
C GLY A 98 35.13 -14.13 39.87
N GLY A 99 34.47 -13.00 40.22
CA GLY A 99 34.74 -11.67 39.66
C GLY A 99 34.23 -11.43 38.22
N LYS A 100 33.56 -12.39 37.60
CA LYS A 100 33.13 -12.32 36.19
C LYS A 100 31.90 -13.18 35.89
N ILE A 101 31.15 -12.76 34.87
CA ILE A 101 30.11 -13.56 34.23
C ILE A 101 30.34 -13.54 32.71
N GLN A 102 30.08 -14.66 32.03
CA GLN A 102 30.35 -14.81 30.61
C GLN A 102 29.09 -15.20 29.84
N LYS A 103 29.04 -14.80 28.57
CA LYS A 103 27.98 -15.14 27.63
C LYS A 103 28.62 -15.39 26.26
N THR A 104 28.36 -16.54 25.69
CA THR A 104 28.61 -16.82 24.28
C THR A 104 27.35 -16.56 23.48
N VAL A 105 27.44 -15.74 22.47
CA VAL A 105 26.36 -15.41 21.52
C VAL A 105 26.71 -15.99 20.17
N LYS A 106 25.75 -16.58 19.50
CA LYS A 106 25.93 -17.18 18.18
C LYS A 106 25.14 -16.42 17.13
N TYR A 107 25.76 -16.22 15.98
CA TYR A 107 25.16 -15.66 14.77
C TYR A 107 25.59 -16.50 13.55
N THR A 108 25.02 -16.21 12.37
CA THR A 108 25.46 -16.81 11.11
C THR A 108 25.76 -15.69 10.11
N ALA A 109 26.92 -15.74 9.45
CA ALA A 109 27.26 -14.78 8.40
C ALA A 109 26.71 -15.23 7.06
N HIS A 110 26.18 -14.27 6.29
CA HIS A 110 25.66 -14.49 4.94
C HIS A 110 26.20 -13.48 3.94
N ILE A 111 26.18 -13.85 2.66
CA ILE A 111 26.34 -12.92 1.55
C ILE A 111 24.94 -12.49 1.11
N ILE A 112 24.66 -11.18 1.20
CA ILE A 112 23.34 -10.64 0.88
C ILE A 112 23.09 -10.59 -0.62
N ASP A 113 21.83 -10.78 -1.04
CA ASP A 113 21.33 -10.38 -2.34
C ASP A 113 21.00 -8.86 -2.30
N PRO A 114 21.77 -7.99 -3.01
CA PRO A 114 21.52 -6.55 -2.98
C PRO A 114 20.12 -6.16 -3.47
N ALA A 115 19.52 -6.93 -4.38
CA ALA A 115 18.16 -6.68 -4.86
C ALA A 115 17.11 -6.83 -3.74
N SER A 116 17.41 -7.65 -2.72
CA SER A 116 16.53 -7.83 -1.56
C SER A 116 16.49 -6.61 -0.62
N LEU A 117 17.39 -5.64 -0.80
CA LEU A 117 17.36 -4.37 -0.05
C LEU A 117 16.38 -3.35 -0.63
N VAL A 118 15.85 -3.53 -1.85
CA VAL A 118 14.89 -2.59 -2.45
C VAL A 118 13.64 -2.47 -1.59
N LEU A 119 13.44 -1.29 -0.99
CA LEU A 119 12.21 -0.98 -0.26
C LEU A 119 11.06 -0.78 -1.23
N THR A 120 9.94 -1.45 -1.00
CA THR A 120 8.69 -1.27 -1.74
C THR A 120 7.77 -0.35 -0.96
N ILE A 121 7.34 0.74 -1.57
CA ILE A 121 6.37 1.70 -1.04
C ILE A 121 5.02 1.35 -1.63
N ALA A 122 4.05 0.98 -0.78
CA ALA A 122 2.73 0.51 -1.21
C ALA A 122 1.90 1.62 -1.87
N ASP A 123 1.82 2.79 -1.21
CA ASP A 123 1.14 3.98 -1.71
C ASP A 123 2.12 5.16 -1.73
N PRO A 124 2.76 5.44 -2.86
CA PRO A 124 3.79 6.48 -2.94
C PRO A 124 3.24 7.91 -2.86
N ILE A 125 1.94 8.11 -3.05
CA ILE A 125 1.30 9.43 -3.03
C ILE A 125 0.36 9.50 -1.84
N GLN A 126 0.73 10.32 -0.86
CA GLN A 126 -0.03 10.55 0.36
C GLN A 126 -0.53 11.99 0.41
N ASN A 127 -1.76 12.22 0.88
CA ASN A 127 -2.22 13.57 1.21
C ASN A 127 -1.78 13.98 2.61
N THR A 128 -1.55 15.27 2.82
CA THR A 128 -1.40 15.78 4.18
C THR A 128 -2.72 15.62 4.95
N PRO A 129 -2.67 15.13 6.19
CA PRO A 129 -3.89 14.99 7.00
C PRO A 129 -4.41 16.35 7.47
N LYS A 130 -5.72 16.44 7.68
CA LYS A 130 -6.38 17.65 8.21
C LYS A 130 -6.22 17.80 9.74
N ALA A 131 -5.90 16.71 10.44
CA ALA A 131 -5.70 16.64 11.89
C ALA A 131 -4.41 15.88 12.20
N GLU A 132 -4.10 15.68 13.49
CA GLU A 132 -3.00 14.79 13.87
C GLU A 132 -3.19 13.38 13.33
N ASN A 133 -2.10 12.79 12.88
CA ASN A 133 -2.08 11.56 12.11
C ASN A 133 -1.20 10.51 12.80
N SER A 134 -1.83 9.42 13.22
CA SER A 134 -1.15 8.33 13.95
C SER A 134 -1.95 7.02 13.87
N PRO A 135 -1.32 5.87 14.15
CA PRO A 135 -2.02 4.60 14.26
C PRO A 135 -3.16 4.64 15.31
N PRO A 136 -4.21 3.77 15.15
CA PRO A 136 -4.40 2.81 14.06
C PRO A 136 -5.18 3.38 12.87
N LYS A 137 -5.75 4.57 12.97
CA LYS A 137 -6.74 5.12 12.02
C LYS A 137 -6.20 6.18 11.06
N GLY A 138 -4.95 6.60 11.24
CA GLY A 138 -4.34 7.65 10.42
C GLY A 138 -4.06 7.19 8.99
N SER A 139 -4.09 8.13 8.03
CA SER A 139 -3.63 7.91 6.66
C SER A 139 -2.12 7.61 6.65
N HIS A 140 -1.70 6.55 5.98
CA HIS A 140 -0.30 6.10 5.99
C HIS A 140 0.04 5.32 4.73
N THR A 141 1.33 5.17 4.47
CA THR A 141 1.83 4.18 3.51
C THR A 141 2.68 3.13 4.24
N GLN A 142 2.56 1.88 3.80
CA GLN A 142 3.42 0.79 4.24
C GLN A 142 4.67 0.75 3.37
N ILE A 143 5.82 0.60 4.01
CA ILE A 143 7.10 0.36 3.35
C ILE A 143 7.64 -0.99 3.81
N SER A 144 8.07 -1.85 2.88
CA SER A 144 8.56 -3.17 3.24
C SER A 144 9.56 -3.72 2.23
N THR A 145 10.36 -4.69 2.69
CA THR A 145 11.19 -5.55 1.85
C THR A 145 11.41 -6.89 2.54
N THR A 146 11.93 -7.88 1.81
CA THR A 146 12.30 -9.19 2.37
C THR A 146 13.78 -9.43 2.13
N ILE A 147 14.57 -9.44 3.20
CA ILE A 147 16.02 -9.61 3.16
C ILE A 147 16.35 -11.06 2.83
N LYS A 148 17.21 -11.25 1.83
CA LYS A 148 17.60 -12.57 1.34
C LYS A 148 19.10 -12.66 1.16
N SER A 149 19.62 -13.86 1.35
CA SER A 149 20.98 -14.21 0.91
C SER A 149 21.06 -14.31 -0.61
N LEU A 150 22.27 -14.32 -1.16
CA LEU A 150 22.51 -14.54 -2.59
C LEU A 150 21.99 -15.89 -3.08
N SER A 151 21.85 -16.88 -2.19
CA SER A 151 21.24 -18.19 -2.47
C SER A 151 19.70 -18.18 -2.44
N GLY A 152 19.08 -17.04 -2.11
CA GLY A 152 17.61 -16.84 -2.06
C GLY A 152 16.97 -17.20 -0.71
N ALA A 153 17.74 -17.62 0.30
CA ALA A 153 17.21 -17.87 1.64
C ALA A 153 16.86 -16.55 2.35
N THR A 154 15.72 -16.50 3.04
CA THR A 154 15.34 -15.34 3.86
C THR A 154 16.23 -15.25 5.11
N LEU A 155 16.65 -14.04 5.46
CA LEU A 155 17.58 -13.77 6.55
C LEU A 155 16.89 -13.07 7.72
N SER A 156 16.98 -13.64 8.91
CA SER A 156 16.31 -13.20 10.14
C SER A 156 17.24 -12.40 11.06
N GLY A 157 16.73 -11.32 11.64
CA GLY A 157 17.47 -10.51 12.62
C GLY A 157 18.57 -9.63 12.02
N VAL A 158 18.62 -9.47 10.69
CA VAL A 158 19.61 -8.63 10.01
C VAL A 158 19.32 -7.15 10.29
N PRO A 159 20.28 -6.41 10.87
CA PRO A 159 20.16 -4.95 11.01
C PRO A 159 20.29 -4.26 9.65
N VAL A 160 19.23 -3.57 9.24
CA VAL A 160 19.16 -2.76 8.01
C VAL A 160 18.99 -1.30 8.40
N PHE A 161 19.89 -0.43 7.95
CA PHE A 161 19.78 1.01 8.14
C PHE A 161 18.96 1.62 7.02
N ILE A 162 17.96 2.42 7.39
CA ILE A 162 17.07 3.12 6.46
C ILE A 162 17.31 4.62 6.62
N THR A 163 17.52 5.30 5.51
CA THR A 163 17.83 6.73 5.42
C THR A 163 17.13 7.38 4.23
N ASN A 164 17.33 8.67 4.04
CA ASN A 164 16.81 9.47 2.93
C ASN A 164 17.87 10.43 2.40
N ASP A 165 17.59 11.09 1.25
CA ASP A 165 18.52 12.01 0.58
C ASP A 165 18.81 13.28 1.38
N ASN A 166 17.79 13.77 2.12
CA ASN A 166 17.83 15.09 2.75
C ASN A 166 17.76 14.95 4.27
N ASN A 167 18.79 15.40 4.95
CA ASN A 167 18.80 15.45 6.40
C ASN A 167 17.62 16.26 6.93
N GLY A 168 16.87 15.67 7.86
CA GLY A 168 15.73 16.30 8.52
C GLY A 168 14.37 16.03 7.87
N ASP A 169 14.28 15.32 6.74
CA ASP A 169 12.98 14.98 6.14
C ASP A 169 12.17 14.00 6.99
N PHE A 170 12.83 13.11 7.74
CA PHE A 170 12.14 12.25 8.70
C PHE A 170 11.51 13.01 9.87
N SER A 171 11.96 14.23 10.16
CA SER A 171 11.30 15.09 11.16
C SER A 171 9.93 15.60 10.70
N LYS A 172 9.64 15.53 9.40
CA LYS A 172 8.39 15.98 8.77
C LYS A 172 7.35 14.87 8.62
N VAL A 173 7.66 13.66 9.07
CA VAL A 173 6.77 12.50 9.07
C VAL A 173 6.87 11.75 10.39
N ASN A 174 5.83 11.01 10.75
CA ASN A 174 5.89 10.06 11.85
C ASN A 174 6.10 8.65 11.30
N ILE A 175 7.03 7.91 11.87
CA ILE A 175 7.35 6.55 11.47
C ILE A 175 6.98 5.60 12.61
N TYR A 176 6.31 4.49 12.27
CA TYR A 176 5.87 3.48 13.25
C TYR A 176 6.21 2.07 12.77
N ASP A 177 6.41 1.17 13.71
CA ASP A 177 6.68 -0.26 13.48
C ASP A 177 5.44 -1.05 13.02
N SER A 178 4.26 -0.53 13.32
CA SER A 178 2.98 -1.14 12.96
C SER A 178 1.88 -0.09 12.74
N ASN A 179 0.72 -0.51 12.23
CA ASN A 179 -0.49 0.31 12.09
C ASN A 179 -1.58 -0.08 13.10
N THR A 180 -1.20 -0.68 14.23
CA THR A 180 -2.11 -1.15 15.28
C THR A 180 -2.20 -0.15 16.44
N THR A 181 -3.10 -0.41 17.39
CA THR A 181 -3.20 0.37 18.63
C THR A 181 -1.96 0.28 19.51
N SER A 182 -1.12 -0.73 19.34
CA SER A 182 0.14 -0.94 20.08
C SER A 182 1.38 -0.46 19.32
N ALA A 183 1.20 0.24 18.20
CA ALA A 183 2.29 0.75 17.38
C ALA A 183 3.28 1.59 18.18
N GLN A 184 4.56 1.32 17.98
CA GLN A 184 5.65 2.08 18.60
C GLN A 184 6.22 3.06 17.57
N LYS A 185 6.38 4.32 18.00
CA LYS A 185 7.03 5.32 17.15
C LYS A 185 8.52 5.01 17.05
N ILE A 186 9.02 4.97 15.82
CA ILE A 186 10.43 4.81 15.53
C ILE A 186 11.08 6.19 15.57
N ASN A 187 12.07 6.36 16.45
CA ASN A 187 12.84 7.58 16.53
C ASN A 187 14.00 7.52 15.52
N THR A 188 14.12 8.56 14.73
CA THR A 188 15.27 8.73 13.85
C THR A 188 16.46 9.29 14.63
N THR A 189 17.64 8.85 14.31
CA THR A 189 18.90 9.33 14.88
C THR A 189 19.77 9.91 13.76
N LEU A 190 20.73 10.75 14.12
CA LEU A 190 21.74 11.28 13.23
C LEU A 190 23.10 10.63 13.50
N PRO A 191 23.28 9.32 13.30
CA PRO A 191 24.61 8.76 13.39
C PRO A 191 25.38 9.21 12.15
N SER A 192 26.53 9.82 12.36
CA SER A 192 27.45 10.21 11.26
C SER A 192 26.90 11.22 10.24
N GLY A 193 25.88 12.02 10.62
CA GLY A 193 25.36 13.10 9.77
C GLY A 193 24.25 12.70 8.80
N SER A 194 23.80 11.45 8.79
CA SER A 194 22.64 11.00 8.00
C SER A 194 21.43 10.74 8.91
N ASP A 195 20.30 11.34 8.57
CA ASP A 195 19.03 11.09 9.26
C ASP A 195 18.52 9.68 8.90
N GLY A 196 18.28 8.84 9.91
CA GLY A 196 17.87 7.47 9.65
C GLY A 196 17.57 6.66 10.90
N PHE A 197 17.25 5.38 10.69
CA PHE A 197 16.96 4.41 11.74
C PHE A 197 17.29 2.99 11.29
N THR A 198 17.56 2.11 12.24
CA THR A 198 17.84 0.69 11.97
C THR A 198 16.64 -0.16 12.37
N LEU A 199 16.26 -1.08 11.49
CA LEU A 199 15.30 -2.15 11.78
C LEU A 199 15.96 -3.52 11.62
N LEU A 200 15.50 -4.47 12.43
CA LEU A 200 15.86 -5.88 12.28
C LEU A 200 14.84 -6.58 11.39
N SER A 201 15.29 -7.41 10.47
CA SER A 201 14.38 -8.30 9.76
C SER A 201 13.73 -9.30 10.73
N ASP A 202 12.45 -9.59 10.53
CA ASP A 202 11.73 -10.55 11.36
C ASP A 202 12.13 -12.01 11.05
N SER A 203 11.47 -12.98 11.70
CA SER A 203 11.73 -14.41 11.50
C SER A 203 11.48 -14.91 10.07
N SER A 204 10.79 -14.14 9.25
CA SER A 204 10.55 -14.39 7.82
C SER A 204 11.46 -13.56 6.90
N GLY A 205 12.41 -12.83 7.47
CA GLY A 205 13.31 -11.93 6.75
C GLY A 205 12.68 -10.59 6.38
N ILE A 206 11.48 -10.25 6.87
CA ILE A 206 10.75 -9.06 6.46
C ILE A 206 11.18 -7.86 7.30
N ILE A 207 11.49 -6.76 6.60
CA ILE A 207 11.53 -5.40 7.14
C ILE A 207 10.21 -4.72 6.76
N LYS A 208 9.53 -4.12 7.75
CA LYS A 208 8.26 -3.42 7.53
C LYS A 208 8.11 -2.27 8.51
N PHE A 209 7.67 -1.12 8.00
CA PHE A 209 7.34 0.06 8.79
C PHE A 209 6.29 0.89 8.08
N TYR A 210 5.74 1.89 8.78
CA TYR A 210 4.64 2.72 8.31
C TYR A 210 5.00 4.20 8.43
N LEU A 211 4.79 4.94 7.35
CA LEU A 211 5.02 6.38 7.28
C LEU A 211 3.67 7.10 7.35
N TYR A 212 3.52 7.96 8.36
CA TYR A 212 2.34 8.78 8.62
C TYR A 212 2.70 10.24 8.35
N PRO A 213 2.13 10.88 7.30
CA PRO A 213 2.34 12.30 7.02
C PRO A 213 1.95 13.20 8.20
N ILE A 214 2.67 14.30 8.38
CA ILE A 214 2.33 15.36 9.34
C ILE A 214 1.47 16.41 8.66
N LYS A 215 0.52 16.98 9.39
CA LYS A 215 -0.42 17.99 8.90
C LYS A 215 0.30 19.20 8.29
N GLY A 216 -0.14 19.58 7.07
CA GLY A 216 0.27 20.82 6.41
C GLY A 216 1.73 20.85 5.92
N LEU A 217 2.40 19.70 5.81
CA LEU A 217 3.77 19.59 5.35
C LEU A 217 3.84 18.76 4.07
N SER A 218 4.02 19.42 2.93
CA SER A 218 4.33 18.74 1.66
C SER A 218 5.82 18.46 1.56
N LEU A 219 6.17 17.24 1.15
CA LEU A 219 7.56 16.85 0.91
C LEU A 219 7.65 15.65 -0.03
N SER A 220 8.84 15.45 -0.59
CA SER A 220 9.23 14.21 -1.27
C SER A 220 10.32 13.52 -0.46
N ILE A 221 10.21 12.20 -0.29
CA ILE A 221 11.16 11.38 0.46
C ILE A 221 11.69 10.29 -0.47
N ASN A 222 12.98 10.35 -0.78
CA ASN A 222 13.70 9.27 -1.43
C ASN A 222 14.32 8.38 -0.36
N LEU A 223 13.78 7.20 -0.19
CA LEU A 223 14.26 6.24 0.81
C LEU A 223 15.37 5.37 0.25
N TYR A 224 16.34 5.10 1.10
CA TYR A 224 17.43 4.15 0.86
C TYR A 224 17.47 3.16 1.99
N SER A 225 17.85 1.94 1.66
CA SER A 225 18.23 0.93 2.63
C SER A 225 19.69 0.52 2.42
N GLN A 226 20.38 0.22 3.49
CA GLN A 226 21.77 -0.22 3.42
C GLN A 226 22.14 -1.16 4.57
N ILE A 227 23.14 -1.97 4.33
CA ILE A 227 23.87 -2.69 5.37
C ILE A 227 25.08 -1.83 5.74
N THR A 228 25.08 -1.27 6.92
CA THR A 228 26.15 -0.38 7.39
C THR A 228 27.50 -1.11 7.35
N GLY A 229 28.53 -0.50 6.78
CA GLY A 229 29.88 -1.08 6.64
C GLY A 229 30.06 -1.93 5.39
N ALA A 230 28.99 -2.52 4.84
CA ALA A 230 29.02 -3.18 3.55
C ALA A 230 28.76 -2.15 2.42
N THR A 231 29.21 -2.47 1.21
CA THR A 231 29.09 -1.56 0.05
C THR A 231 27.69 -1.53 -0.58
N TYR A 232 26.68 -2.05 0.11
CA TYR A 232 25.33 -2.23 -0.42
C TYR A 232 24.42 -1.12 0.09
N GLN A 233 24.09 -0.18 -0.79
CA GLN A 233 23.03 0.82 -0.61
C GLN A 233 22.10 0.75 -1.81
N THR A 234 20.79 0.73 -1.56
CA THR A 234 19.78 0.54 -2.61
C THR A 234 18.63 1.52 -2.41
N ASN A 235 18.21 2.15 -3.50
CA ASN A 235 17.04 3.03 -3.50
C ASN A 235 15.76 2.22 -3.31
N ALA A 236 14.72 2.86 -2.75
CA ALA A 236 13.38 2.33 -2.82
C ALA A 236 12.89 2.24 -4.28
N ASN A 237 11.84 1.45 -4.51
CA ASN A 237 11.24 1.26 -5.84
C ASN A 237 10.71 2.58 -6.45
N THR A 238 10.38 3.56 -5.62
CA THR A 238 9.86 4.88 -6.03
C THR A 238 10.06 5.91 -4.93
N THR A 239 9.86 7.19 -5.25
CA THR A 239 9.81 8.29 -4.28
C THR A 239 8.46 8.32 -3.57
N CYS A 240 8.44 8.58 -2.26
CA CYS A 240 7.22 8.85 -1.51
C CYS A 240 6.94 10.36 -1.54
N TYR A 241 5.76 10.75 -1.98
CA TYR A 241 5.29 12.14 -2.00
C TYR A 241 4.20 12.35 -0.96
N VAL A 242 4.38 13.34 -0.11
CA VAL A 242 3.36 13.87 0.79
C VAL A 242 2.90 15.21 0.20
N ILE A 243 1.63 15.33 -0.13
CA ILE A 243 1.09 16.45 -0.90
C ILE A 243 0.02 17.17 -0.09
N ASP A 244 0.19 18.48 0.09
CA ASP A 244 -0.90 19.38 0.47
C ASP A 244 -1.47 20.00 -0.80
N PRO A 245 -2.61 19.51 -1.30
CA PRO A 245 -3.19 20.04 -2.53
C PRO A 245 -3.80 21.44 -2.34
N ASN A 246 -3.97 21.88 -1.09
CA ASN A 246 -4.62 23.13 -0.74
C ASN A 246 -3.91 23.84 0.43
N PRO A 247 -2.63 24.25 0.26
CA PRO A 247 -1.83 24.82 1.32
C PRO A 247 -2.38 26.18 1.77
N ASN A 248 -2.61 26.31 3.08
CA ASN A 248 -3.00 27.60 3.67
C ASN A 248 -1.85 28.63 3.50
N ASN A 249 -2.17 29.84 3.05
CA ASN A 249 -1.27 30.99 2.94
C ASN A 249 -0.16 30.94 1.86
N ILE A 250 -0.28 30.10 0.86
CA ILE A 250 0.64 30.12 -0.29
C ILE A 250 -0.12 30.66 -1.51
N MET A 251 0.50 31.57 -2.25
CA MET A 251 0.03 31.92 -3.57
C MET A 251 0.15 30.69 -4.46
N TYR A 252 -0.97 30.21 -5.00
CA TYR A 252 -0.97 29.06 -5.89
C TYR A 252 -0.08 29.36 -7.11
N PRO A 253 0.98 28.59 -7.34
CA PRO A 253 1.88 28.85 -8.46
C PRO A 253 1.29 28.46 -9.81
N LEU A 254 0.20 27.64 -9.81
CA LEU A 254 -0.45 27.14 -11.01
C LEU A 254 -1.88 27.62 -11.11
N ARG A 255 -2.32 27.90 -12.34
CA ARG A 255 -3.69 28.27 -12.65
C ARG A 255 -4.63 27.06 -12.48
N LEU A 256 -5.92 27.35 -12.29
CA LEU A 256 -6.97 26.32 -12.23
C LEU A 256 -7.01 25.50 -13.53
N PRO A 257 -7.39 24.20 -13.46
CA PRO A 257 -7.61 23.38 -14.65
C PRO A 257 -8.80 23.90 -15.45
N LYS A 258 -8.76 23.79 -16.77
CA LYS A 258 -9.92 24.09 -17.63
C LYS A 258 -10.51 22.81 -18.17
N ILE A 259 -11.83 22.70 -18.19
CA ILE A 259 -12.55 21.55 -18.75
C ILE A 259 -13.20 21.98 -20.07
N LEU A 260 -13.05 21.18 -21.12
CA LEU A 260 -13.62 21.46 -22.44
C LEU A 260 -15.15 21.60 -22.34
N GLY A 261 -15.66 22.76 -22.81
CA GLY A 261 -17.10 23.05 -22.79
C GLY A 261 -17.67 23.45 -21.43
N PHE A 262 -16.82 23.57 -20.38
CA PHE A 262 -17.25 23.99 -19.04
C PHE A 262 -16.59 25.32 -18.64
N LEU A 263 -17.36 26.26 -18.14
CA LEU A 263 -16.87 27.54 -17.60
C LEU A 263 -17.06 27.64 -16.09
N HIS A 264 -18.30 27.40 -15.61
CA HIS A 264 -18.65 27.45 -14.17
C HIS A 264 -20.02 26.82 -13.93
N GLY A 265 -20.31 26.46 -12.68
CA GLY A 265 -21.61 25.98 -12.24
C GLY A 265 -21.80 24.47 -12.40
N ASP A 266 -22.85 24.06 -13.08
CA ASP A 266 -23.21 22.64 -13.25
C ASP A 266 -22.34 21.97 -14.32
N PHE A 267 -21.59 20.93 -13.93
CA PHE A 267 -20.80 20.09 -14.82
C PHE A 267 -21.57 18.80 -15.13
N VAL A 268 -22.02 18.67 -16.37
CA VAL A 268 -22.86 17.57 -16.82
C VAL A 268 -22.07 16.71 -17.80
N SER A 269 -22.11 15.37 -17.63
CA SER A 269 -21.56 14.46 -18.61
C SER A 269 -22.39 14.51 -19.91
N ASP A 270 -21.71 14.49 -21.04
CA ASP A 270 -22.31 14.35 -22.38
C ASP A 270 -22.64 12.89 -22.74
N GLY A 271 -22.50 11.95 -21.79
CA GLY A 271 -22.66 10.52 -22.01
C GLY A 271 -21.35 9.79 -22.37
N SER A 272 -20.27 10.54 -22.61
CA SER A 272 -18.94 9.97 -22.78
C SER A 272 -18.40 9.42 -21.46
N LEU A 273 -17.42 8.52 -21.53
CA LEU A 273 -16.76 7.97 -20.34
C LEU A 273 -15.78 8.96 -19.71
N THR A 274 -15.26 9.86 -20.51
CA THR A 274 -14.20 10.80 -20.13
C THR A 274 -14.53 12.22 -20.58
N PHE A 275 -13.89 13.18 -19.94
CA PHE A 275 -13.89 14.58 -20.33
C PHE A 275 -12.45 15.06 -20.56
N LEU A 276 -12.29 16.15 -21.32
CA LEU A 276 -10.98 16.68 -21.67
C LEU A 276 -10.61 17.86 -20.78
N VAL A 277 -9.37 17.88 -20.33
CA VAL A 277 -8.79 18.92 -19.47
C VAL A 277 -7.62 19.59 -20.17
N GLU A 278 -7.55 20.91 -20.05
CA GLU A 278 -6.39 21.74 -20.37
C GLU A 278 -5.69 22.18 -19.07
N ILE A 279 -4.40 21.96 -19.03
CA ILE A 279 -3.48 22.51 -18.04
C ILE A 279 -2.69 23.64 -18.71
N GLU A 280 -2.74 24.85 -18.11
CA GLU A 280 -1.99 25.97 -18.62
C GLU A 280 -0.49 25.74 -18.46
N LYS A 281 0.28 26.16 -19.45
CA LYS A 281 1.75 26.02 -19.42
C LYS A 281 2.34 26.82 -18.27
N TYR A 282 3.06 26.14 -17.41
CA TYR A 282 3.72 26.71 -16.24
C TYR A 282 5.23 26.90 -16.46
N LEU A 283 5.82 27.76 -15.62
CA LEU A 283 7.25 28.07 -15.69
C LEU A 283 8.10 26.83 -15.48
N ASN A 284 9.12 26.64 -16.33
CA ASN A 284 10.03 25.49 -16.28
C ASN A 284 9.36 24.11 -16.43
N ALA A 285 8.21 24.03 -17.10
CA ALA A 285 7.61 22.73 -17.44
C ALA A 285 8.61 21.84 -18.19
N ALA A 286 8.70 20.58 -17.78
CA ALA A 286 9.64 19.61 -18.34
C ALA A 286 8.96 18.28 -18.63
N VAL A 287 9.47 17.56 -19.63
CA VAL A 287 9.10 16.15 -19.87
C VAL A 287 9.46 15.35 -18.62
N GLY A 288 8.56 14.48 -18.20
CA GLY A 288 8.68 13.70 -16.97
C GLY A 288 7.99 14.32 -15.75
N ASP A 289 7.53 15.59 -15.82
CA ASP A 289 6.70 16.15 -14.75
C ASP A 289 5.43 15.29 -14.58
N GLN A 290 5.07 15.00 -13.33
CA GLN A 290 3.84 14.24 -13.03
C GLN A 290 2.73 15.21 -12.65
N ILE A 291 1.57 15.06 -13.25
CA ILE A 291 0.37 15.86 -12.96
C ILE A 291 -0.67 14.96 -12.32
N LEU A 292 -1.01 15.24 -11.06
CA LEU A 292 -1.95 14.48 -10.24
C LEU A 292 -3.25 15.27 -10.10
N PHE A 293 -4.41 14.61 -10.22
CA PHE A 293 -5.72 15.26 -10.17
C PHE A 293 -6.43 15.03 -8.85
N TYR A 294 -7.11 16.07 -8.36
CA TYR A 294 -7.76 16.12 -7.06
C TYR A 294 -9.23 16.57 -7.18
N VAL A 295 -10.10 15.96 -6.39
CA VAL A 295 -11.47 16.42 -6.18
C VAL A 295 -11.66 16.64 -4.67
N ASN A 296 -12.13 17.83 -4.28
CA ASN A 296 -12.29 18.23 -2.88
C ASN A 296 -11.02 18.04 -2.03
N GLY A 297 -9.85 18.24 -2.63
CA GLY A 297 -8.56 18.03 -1.99
C GLY A 297 -8.18 16.57 -1.77
N GLN A 298 -8.90 15.61 -2.36
CA GLN A 298 -8.58 14.18 -2.32
C GLN A 298 -7.98 13.74 -3.65
N TYR A 299 -6.88 13.01 -3.60
CA TYR A 299 -6.24 12.43 -4.79
C TYR A 299 -7.16 11.41 -5.45
N THR A 300 -7.44 11.61 -6.74
CA THR A 300 -8.39 10.78 -7.52
C THR A 300 -7.78 9.49 -8.05
N LYS A 301 -6.49 9.22 -7.76
CA LYS A 301 -5.67 8.17 -8.38
C LYS A 301 -5.52 8.32 -9.90
N GLN A 302 -5.88 9.48 -10.44
CA GLN A 302 -5.64 9.83 -11.83
C GLN A 302 -4.41 10.72 -11.90
N GLN A 303 -3.46 10.30 -12.73
CA GLN A 303 -2.24 11.06 -12.98
C GLN A 303 -1.78 10.87 -14.42
N ILE A 304 -1.03 11.82 -14.92
CA ILE A 304 -0.30 11.70 -16.17
C ILE A 304 1.16 12.09 -15.94
N THR A 305 2.04 11.51 -16.74
CA THR A 305 3.41 11.98 -16.91
C THR A 305 3.49 12.81 -18.17
N LEU A 306 4.03 14.01 -18.10
CA LEU A 306 4.17 14.91 -19.24
C LEU A 306 5.19 14.31 -20.24
N GLU A 307 4.71 13.85 -21.37
CA GLU A 307 5.54 13.27 -22.45
C GLU A 307 6.05 14.35 -23.44
N SER A 308 5.25 15.42 -23.62
CA SER A 308 5.60 16.60 -24.41
C SER A 308 5.02 17.86 -23.78
N LYS A 309 5.74 18.97 -23.88
CA LYS A 309 5.25 20.29 -23.45
C LYS A 309 4.04 20.78 -24.29
N ASP A 310 3.79 20.18 -25.43
CA ASP A 310 2.64 20.48 -26.31
C ASP A 310 1.32 19.91 -25.75
N GLN A 311 1.39 19.03 -24.74
CA GLN A 311 0.22 18.59 -23.98
C GLN A 311 -0.37 19.70 -23.10
N LEU A 312 0.42 20.74 -22.81
CA LEU A 312 -0.02 21.93 -22.07
C LEU A 312 -0.64 22.97 -23.00
N ASN A 313 -1.53 23.80 -22.49
CA ASN A 313 -2.35 24.77 -23.27
C ASN A 313 -3.24 24.12 -24.33
N ALA A 314 -3.59 22.84 -24.16
CA ALA A 314 -4.45 22.11 -25.08
C ALA A 314 -5.34 21.12 -24.31
N TYR A 315 -6.53 20.85 -24.82
CA TYR A 315 -7.45 19.86 -24.27
C TYR A 315 -7.05 18.44 -24.67
N THR A 316 -5.88 18.00 -24.19
CA THR A 316 -5.29 16.71 -24.55
C THR A 316 -5.37 15.67 -23.43
N ILE A 317 -5.65 16.11 -22.20
CA ILE A 317 -5.68 15.24 -21.03
C ILE A 317 -7.10 14.72 -20.86
N SER A 318 -7.26 13.40 -20.97
CA SER A 318 -8.55 12.73 -20.83
C SER A 318 -8.69 12.13 -19.43
N LEU A 319 -9.73 12.55 -18.69
CA LEU A 319 -10.02 12.06 -17.36
C LEU A 319 -11.42 11.43 -17.30
N PRO A 320 -11.61 10.33 -16.55
CA PRO A 320 -12.91 9.71 -16.41
C PRO A 320 -13.84 10.55 -15.52
N TYR A 321 -15.11 10.65 -15.89
CA TYR A 321 -16.12 11.30 -15.04
C TYR A 321 -16.25 10.65 -13.66
N SER A 322 -15.82 9.39 -13.51
CA SER A 322 -15.87 8.66 -12.25
C SER A 322 -15.05 9.28 -11.12
N ILE A 323 -14.12 10.19 -11.41
CA ILE A 323 -13.40 10.93 -10.36
C ILE A 323 -14.33 11.78 -9.47
N PHE A 324 -15.53 12.08 -9.97
CA PHE A 324 -16.57 12.84 -9.25
C PHE A 324 -17.63 11.95 -8.59
N ASN A 325 -17.46 10.61 -8.60
CA ASN A 325 -18.42 9.71 -7.96
C ASN A 325 -18.54 9.99 -6.46
N GLY A 326 -19.79 10.03 -5.97
CA GLY A 326 -20.07 10.37 -4.58
C GLY A 326 -20.12 11.87 -4.28
N THR A 327 -19.84 12.73 -5.29
CA THR A 327 -19.98 14.19 -5.17
C THR A 327 -21.14 14.74 -6.01
N GLU A 328 -21.96 13.87 -6.60
CA GLU A 328 -23.06 14.27 -7.48
C GLU A 328 -24.03 15.20 -6.77
N ASN A 329 -24.38 16.30 -7.45
CA ASN A 329 -25.22 17.37 -6.95
C ASN A 329 -24.71 18.10 -5.70
N GLN A 330 -23.44 17.92 -5.35
CA GLN A 330 -22.77 18.66 -4.28
C GLN A 330 -21.76 19.66 -4.86
N PRO A 331 -21.65 20.87 -4.29
CA PRO A 331 -20.54 21.76 -4.61
C PRO A 331 -19.20 21.05 -4.38
N SER A 332 -18.36 21.06 -5.36
CA SER A 332 -17.06 20.39 -5.34
C SER A 332 -15.98 21.28 -5.94
N THR A 333 -14.73 20.97 -5.65
CA THR A 333 -13.58 21.62 -6.25
C THR A 333 -12.77 20.59 -7.03
N PHE A 334 -12.29 21.00 -8.21
CA PHE A 334 -11.37 20.20 -9.04
C PHE A 334 -10.05 20.95 -9.18
N SER A 335 -8.95 20.29 -8.91
CA SER A 335 -7.62 20.87 -8.96
C SER A 335 -6.57 19.84 -9.41
N TYR A 336 -5.35 20.29 -9.59
CA TYR A 336 -4.21 19.42 -9.88
C TYR A 336 -2.97 19.86 -9.12
N VAL A 337 -2.02 18.95 -9.04
CA VAL A 337 -0.69 19.20 -8.47
C VAL A 337 0.34 18.71 -9.45
N VAL A 338 1.38 19.49 -9.68
CA VAL A 338 2.55 19.10 -10.48
C VAL A 338 3.69 18.70 -9.56
N ILE A 339 4.24 17.51 -9.76
CA ILE A 339 5.51 17.06 -9.19
C ILE A 339 6.56 17.19 -10.28
N ARG A 340 7.57 18.03 -10.07
CA ARG A 340 8.63 18.26 -11.06
C ARG A 340 9.62 17.11 -11.13
N ALA A 341 9.88 16.63 -12.33
CA ALA A 341 10.75 15.48 -12.57
C ALA A 341 12.18 15.63 -12.05
N HIS A 342 12.74 16.85 -12.11
CA HIS A 342 14.16 17.10 -11.79
C HIS A 342 14.38 17.64 -10.38
N GLU A 343 13.37 18.23 -9.77
CA GLU A 343 13.50 18.92 -8.48
C GLU A 343 12.69 18.26 -7.37
N GLY A 344 11.75 17.36 -7.71
CA GLY A 344 10.81 16.78 -6.76
C GLY A 344 9.88 17.81 -6.10
N SER A 345 9.95 19.08 -6.54
CA SER A 345 9.12 20.14 -5.97
C SER A 345 7.66 19.95 -6.34
N VAL A 346 6.78 20.22 -5.36
CA VAL A 346 5.33 20.02 -5.44
C VAL A 346 4.65 21.37 -5.63
N LEU A 347 3.93 21.55 -6.74
CA LEU A 347 3.27 22.79 -7.13
C LEU A 347 1.77 22.59 -7.24
N PRO A 348 0.95 23.08 -6.28
CA PRO A 348 -0.50 23.01 -6.35
C PRO A 348 -1.11 24.06 -7.29
N SER A 349 -2.24 23.73 -7.91
CA SER A 349 -3.04 24.65 -8.71
C SER A 349 -4.11 25.37 -7.87
N GLU A 350 -4.66 26.46 -8.43
CA GLU A 350 -5.95 27.01 -8.01
C GLU A 350 -7.05 25.96 -8.19
N GLU A 351 -8.13 26.05 -7.41
CA GLU A 351 -9.28 25.14 -7.45
C GLU A 351 -10.36 25.64 -8.42
N LEU A 352 -10.84 24.77 -9.30
CA LEU A 352 -11.98 25.01 -10.16
C LEU A 352 -13.27 24.58 -9.42
N PRO A 353 -14.15 25.51 -9.01
CA PRO A 353 -15.42 25.16 -8.38
C PRO A 353 -16.40 24.64 -9.43
N LEU A 354 -17.08 23.55 -9.12
CA LEU A 354 -18.11 22.95 -9.97
C LEU A 354 -19.12 22.13 -9.16
N THR A 355 -20.27 21.81 -9.79
CA THR A 355 -21.24 20.85 -9.25
C THR A 355 -21.45 19.76 -10.30
N TYR A 356 -20.93 18.57 -10.05
CA TYR A 356 -21.12 17.45 -10.98
C TYR A 356 -22.56 16.93 -10.91
N LYS A 357 -23.23 16.84 -12.07
CA LYS A 357 -24.64 16.41 -12.19
C LYS A 357 -24.79 14.94 -12.62
N GLY A 358 -23.71 14.26 -12.88
CA GLY A 358 -23.77 12.90 -13.43
C GLY A 358 -24.01 12.88 -14.93
N GLY A 359 -24.59 11.79 -15.40
CA GLY A 359 -24.86 11.53 -16.83
C GLY A 359 -24.33 10.18 -17.29
N VAL A 360 -23.27 9.66 -16.67
CA VAL A 360 -22.79 8.28 -16.86
C VAL A 360 -23.47 7.36 -15.85
N ILE A 361 -23.84 6.15 -16.27
CA ILE A 361 -24.56 5.21 -15.42
C ILE A 361 -23.57 4.43 -14.56
N TYR A 362 -23.57 4.72 -13.25
CA TYR A 362 -22.70 4.07 -12.25
C TYR A 362 -23.44 3.19 -11.24
N LYS A 363 -24.80 3.15 -11.29
CA LYS A 363 -25.64 2.34 -10.40
C LYS A 363 -26.95 1.99 -11.09
N PRO A 364 -27.65 0.93 -10.64
CA PRO A 364 -28.98 0.61 -11.15
C PRO A 364 -29.96 1.76 -10.96
N ALA A 365 -30.84 1.96 -11.95
CA ALA A 365 -31.86 2.98 -11.87
C ALA A 365 -32.90 2.63 -10.77
N PRO A 366 -33.17 3.52 -9.79
CA PRO A 366 -34.01 3.20 -8.64
C PRO A 366 -35.52 3.15 -8.95
N TYR A 367 -35.95 3.74 -10.07
CA TYR A 367 -37.36 3.89 -10.44
C TYR A 367 -37.84 2.81 -11.43
N ILE A 368 -37.01 1.80 -11.75
CA ILE A 368 -37.41 0.68 -12.60
C ILE A 368 -38.16 -0.35 -11.75
N GLN A 369 -39.35 -0.75 -12.22
CA GLN A 369 -40.08 -1.86 -11.62
C GLN A 369 -39.37 -3.18 -11.95
N ARG A 370 -39.08 -4.00 -10.93
CA ARG A 370 -38.27 -5.21 -10.99
C ARG A 370 -39.06 -6.40 -10.48
N ASP A 371 -39.71 -7.10 -11.40
CA ASP A 371 -40.65 -8.18 -11.08
C ASP A 371 -39.98 -9.57 -11.09
N TYR A 372 -38.77 -9.66 -11.64
CA TYR A 372 -38.06 -10.92 -11.81
C TYR A 372 -37.06 -11.18 -10.68
N ASP A 373 -36.74 -12.47 -10.47
CA ASP A 373 -35.86 -12.90 -9.39
C ASP A 373 -34.46 -12.26 -9.50
N THR A 374 -33.81 -12.14 -8.35
CA THR A 374 -32.42 -11.69 -8.29
C THR A 374 -31.50 -12.74 -8.91
N CYS A 375 -30.48 -12.32 -9.63
CA CYS A 375 -29.43 -13.23 -10.10
C CYS A 375 -28.66 -13.86 -8.92
N THR A 376 -28.07 -15.03 -9.13
CA THR A 376 -27.19 -15.70 -8.17
C THR A 376 -25.75 -15.35 -8.50
N VAL A 377 -25.04 -14.72 -7.55
CA VAL A 377 -23.61 -14.40 -7.68
C VAL A 377 -22.79 -15.50 -7.02
N MET A 378 -21.74 -15.95 -7.71
CA MET A 378 -20.89 -17.05 -7.24
C MET A 378 -19.40 -16.71 -7.41
N THR A 379 -18.59 -17.30 -6.55
CA THR A 379 -17.12 -17.23 -6.61
C THR A 379 -16.55 -17.95 -7.85
N SER A 380 -15.24 -17.85 -8.05
CA SER A 380 -14.49 -18.56 -9.10
C SER A 380 -14.63 -20.09 -9.06
N VAL A 381 -14.97 -20.66 -7.90
CA VAL A 381 -15.29 -22.09 -7.68
C VAL A 381 -16.78 -22.37 -7.63
N LYS A 382 -17.61 -21.42 -8.05
CA LYS A 382 -19.09 -21.51 -8.08
C LYS A 382 -19.77 -21.71 -6.71
N THR A 383 -19.16 -21.22 -5.64
CA THR A 383 -19.83 -21.09 -4.34
C THR A 383 -20.71 -19.85 -4.34
N THR A 384 -21.98 -19.99 -4.00
CA THR A 384 -22.95 -18.87 -3.95
C THR A 384 -22.56 -17.86 -2.88
N LEU A 385 -22.61 -16.59 -3.26
CA LEU A 385 -22.41 -15.43 -2.40
C LEU A 385 -23.77 -14.85 -1.99
N PRO A 386 -24.07 -14.77 -0.67
CA PRO A 386 -25.28 -14.11 -0.19
C PRO A 386 -25.31 -12.62 -0.55
N GLN A 387 -26.52 -12.05 -0.56
CA GLN A 387 -26.68 -10.58 -0.62
C GLN A 387 -25.92 -9.89 0.51
N ASN A 388 -25.37 -8.70 0.24
CA ASN A 388 -24.59 -7.88 1.17
C ASN A 388 -23.26 -8.51 1.64
N SER A 389 -22.83 -9.64 1.06
CA SER A 389 -21.53 -10.22 1.34
C SER A 389 -20.39 -9.38 0.76
N VAL A 390 -19.19 -9.55 1.30
CA VAL A 390 -17.97 -8.92 0.77
C VAL A 390 -17.32 -9.87 -0.23
N ILE A 391 -17.15 -9.41 -1.47
CA ILE A 391 -16.33 -10.06 -2.48
C ILE A 391 -14.89 -9.62 -2.23
N ASN A 392 -14.08 -10.54 -1.72
CA ASN A 392 -12.65 -10.35 -1.50
C ASN A 392 -11.82 -11.04 -2.60
N TYR A 393 -10.49 -10.91 -2.54
CA TYR A 393 -9.59 -11.54 -3.49
C TYR A 393 -9.78 -13.07 -3.57
N ASP A 394 -10.04 -13.74 -2.44
CA ASP A 394 -10.27 -15.18 -2.39
C ASP A 394 -11.52 -15.63 -3.18
N ALA A 395 -12.52 -14.76 -3.30
CA ALA A 395 -13.73 -15.09 -4.09
C ALA A 395 -13.47 -15.14 -5.59
N ILE A 396 -12.45 -14.44 -6.09
CA ILE A 396 -12.20 -14.23 -7.53
C ILE A 396 -10.95 -14.92 -8.07
N LYS A 397 -10.01 -15.35 -7.22
CA LYS A 397 -8.74 -15.97 -7.63
C LYS A 397 -8.92 -17.37 -8.22
N SER A 398 -7.89 -17.86 -8.92
CA SER A 398 -7.84 -19.24 -9.39
C SER A 398 -7.57 -20.22 -8.26
N TYR A 399 -8.20 -21.38 -8.32
CA TYR A 399 -7.98 -22.51 -7.43
C TYR A 399 -7.73 -23.80 -8.23
N PRO A 400 -7.10 -24.82 -7.68
CA PRO A 400 -6.90 -26.11 -8.38
C PRO A 400 -8.19 -26.73 -8.90
N ASN A 401 -9.31 -26.57 -8.17
CA ASN A 401 -10.63 -27.07 -8.55
C ASN A 401 -11.45 -26.12 -9.45
N SER A 402 -10.96 -24.90 -9.72
CA SER A 402 -11.61 -23.95 -10.64
C SER A 402 -11.26 -24.20 -12.11
N GLN A 403 -10.42 -25.19 -12.42
CA GLN A 403 -9.95 -25.49 -13.78
C GLN A 403 -9.30 -24.25 -14.46
N GLY A 404 -8.56 -23.44 -13.68
CA GLY A 404 -7.93 -22.21 -14.16
C GLY A 404 -8.89 -21.03 -14.33
N LYS A 405 -10.17 -21.16 -14.00
CA LYS A 405 -11.13 -20.06 -14.08
C LYS A 405 -10.93 -19.09 -12.93
N ARG A 406 -11.04 -17.80 -13.26
CA ARG A 406 -10.92 -16.66 -12.34
C ARG A 406 -12.12 -15.73 -12.54
N GLY A 407 -12.37 -14.82 -11.58
CA GLY A 407 -13.46 -13.85 -11.61
C GLY A 407 -14.73 -14.38 -10.94
N LEU A 408 -15.89 -13.92 -11.36
CA LEU A 408 -17.19 -14.29 -10.78
C LEU A 408 -18.07 -14.99 -11.81
N PHE A 409 -18.97 -15.83 -11.32
CA PHE A 409 -20.03 -16.43 -12.13
C PHE A 409 -21.39 -15.89 -11.69
N ILE A 410 -22.21 -15.46 -12.64
CA ILE A 410 -23.55 -14.93 -12.40
C ILE A 410 -24.53 -15.85 -13.08
N GLU A 411 -25.46 -16.44 -12.33
CA GLU A 411 -26.51 -17.29 -12.85
C GLU A 411 -27.86 -16.56 -12.84
N ILE A 412 -28.59 -16.65 -13.95
CA ILE A 412 -29.94 -16.15 -14.10
C ILE A 412 -30.82 -17.33 -14.50
N LEU A 413 -31.92 -17.52 -13.78
CA LEU A 413 -32.82 -18.65 -13.99
C LEU A 413 -33.93 -18.32 -15.00
N GLY A 414 -34.18 -19.25 -15.88
CA GLY A 414 -35.24 -19.21 -16.87
C GLY A 414 -36.46 -20.02 -16.47
N ASN A 415 -37.62 -19.67 -17.04
CA ASN A 415 -38.90 -20.34 -16.81
C ASN A 415 -39.00 -21.61 -17.63
N THR A 416 -38.58 -22.75 -17.07
CA THR A 416 -38.61 -24.06 -17.74
C THR A 416 -39.96 -24.73 -17.71
N THR A 417 -40.84 -24.36 -16.79
CA THR A 417 -42.16 -24.98 -16.57
C THR A 417 -43.30 -24.20 -17.26
N GLY A 418 -43.03 -22.95 -17.69
CA GLY A 418 -44.05 -22.04 -18.17
C GLY A 418 -44.93 -21.41 -17.07
N GLN A 419 -44.75 -21.82 -15.81
CA GLN A 419 -45.57 -21.38 -14.67
C GLN A 419 -44.89 -20.37 -13.75
N GLU A 420 -43.57 -20.20 -13.90
CA GLU A 420 -42.73 -19.38 -13.01
C GLU A 420 -42.66 -17.94 -13.54
N LYS A 421 -43.64 -17.13 -13.16
CA LYS A 421 -43.81 -15.74 -13.66
C LYS A 421 -42.66 -14.79 -13.30
N ASN A 422 -41.85 -15.15 -12.31
CA ASN A 422 -40.70 -14.38 -11.82
C ASN A 422 -39.36 -14.83 -12.44
N LYS A 423 -39.38 -15.77 -13.39
CA LYS A 423 -38.20 -16.24 -14.12
C LYS A 423 -38.24 -15.83 -15.58
N VAL A 424 -37.05 -15.68 -16.18
CA VAL A 424 -36.89 -15.18 -17.54
C VAL A 424 -37.47 -16.17 -18.57
N PRO A 425 -38.24 -15.75 -19.58
CA PRO A 425 -38.70 -16.61 -20.67
C PRO A 425 -37.52 -17.28 -21.40
N LEU A 426 -37.67 -18.58 -21.76
CA LEU A 426 -36.66 -19.27 -22.54
C LEU A 426 -36.48 -18.62 -23.91
N GLY A 427 -35.23 -18.52 -24.39
CA GLY A 427 -34.89 -17.87 -25.65
C GLY A 427 -34.86 -16.33 -25.59
N ALA A 428 -35.28 -15.70 -24.48
CA ALA A 428 -35.18 -14.25 -24.34
C ALA A 428 -33.72 -13.78 -24.35
N MET A 429 -33.46 -12.64 -24.99
CA MET A 429 -32.14 -12.01 -24.90
C MET A 429 -31.97 -11.32 -23.56
N VAL A 430 -31.06 -11.83 -22.75
CA VAL A 430 -30.79 -11.31 -21.39
C VAL A 430 -29.53 -10.46 -21.42
N THR A 431 -29.61 -9.25 -20.85
CA THR A 431 -28.48 -8.36 -20.66
C THR A 431 -28.23 -8.21 -19.16
N LEU A 432 -27.12 -8.75 -18.69
CA LEU A 432 -26.60 -8.57 -17.32
C LEU A 432 -25.84 -7.24 -17.27
N ASN A 433 -26.08 -6.45 -16.26
CA ASN A 433 -25.36 -5.22 -15.95
C ASN A 433 -24.59 -5.37 -14.64
N MET A 434 -23.34 -4.92 -14.63
CA MET A 434 -22.48 -4.82 -13.46
C MET A 434 -22.15 -3.35 -13.19
N TYR A 435 -22.20 -2.98 -11.92
CA TYR A 435 -21.88 -1.64 -11.43
C TYR A 435 -20.89 -1.77 -10.28
N ILE A 436 -19.77 -1.04 -10.33
CA ILE A 436 -18.75 -1.02 -9.29
C ILE A 436 -18.48 0.41 -8.89
N ARG A 437 -18.41 0.65 -7.56
CA ARG A 437 -18.01 1.92 -6.97
C ARG A 437 -17.07 1.65 -5.82
N SER A 438 -15.85 2.11 -5.92
CA SER A 438 -14.81 1.92 -4.91
C SER A 438 -13.90 3.14 -4.83
N TYR A 439 -12.93 3.10 -3.95
CA TYR A 439 -11.96 4.17 -3.80
C TYR A 439 -11.12 4.37 -5.08
N ASN A 440 -10.62 3.31 -5.69
CA ASN A 440 -9.69 3.36 -6.82
C ASN A 440 -10.30 3.00 -8.18
N LYS A 441 -11.50 2.41 -8.23
CA LYS A 441 -12.06 1.87 -9.47
C LYS A 441 -13.56 2.12 -9.53
N ASN A 442 -13.97 3.00 -10.44
CA ASN A 442 -15.36 3.40 -10.65
C ASN A 442 -15.71 3.34 -12.13
N PRO A 443 -15.69 2.15 -12.76
CA PRO A 443 -16.02 2.02 -14.18
C PRO A 443 -17.51 2.33 -14.41
N PRO A 444 -17.87 2.81 -15.61
CA PRO A 444 -19.25 2.84 -16.02
C PRO A 444 -19.86 1.44 -16.04
N ARG A 445 -21.20 1.38 -16.06
CA ARG A 445 -21.92 0.13 -16.20
C ARG A 445 -21.34 -0.77 -17.30
N LYS A 446 -20.93 -1.97 -16.93
CA LYS A 446 -20.56 -3.03 -17.90
C LYS A 446 -21.77 -3.91 -18.18
N SER A 447 -22.06 -4.15 -19.46
CA SER A 447 -23.21 -4.97 -19.88
C SER A 447 -22.74 -6.16 -20.71
N LEU A 448 -23.30 -7.34 -20.42
CA LEU A 448 -23.06 -8.59 -21.14
C LEU A 448 -24.40 -9.16 -21.59
N SER A 449 -24.52 -9.59 -22.84
CA SER A 449 -25.79 -10.09 -23.37
C SER A 449 -25.65 -11.50 -23.94
N GLN A 450 -26.61 -12.38 -23.55
CA GLN A 450 -26.71 -13.77 -24.03
C GLN A 450 -28.17 -14.21 -24.09
N PRO A 451 -28.57 -15.14 -24.97
CA PRO A 451 -29.90 -15.71 -24.97
C PRO A 451 -30.09 -16.70 -23.81
N MET A 452 -31.27 -16.71 -23.19
CA MET A 452 -31.66 -17.67 -22.17
C MET A 452 -31.71 -19.07 -22.80
N PRO A 453 -30.88 -20.02 -22.33
CA PRO A 453 -30.82 -21.35 -22.94
C PRO A 453 -32.06 -22.20 -22.57
N ALA A 454 -32.31 -23.24 -23.36
CA ALA A 454 -33.46 -24.13 -23.19
C ALA A 454 -33.48 -24.90 -21.83
N ASN A 455 -32.32 -25.12 -21.22
CA ASN A 455 -32.21 -25.73 -19.91
C ASN A 455 -32.55 -24.77 -18.75
N GLY A 456 -32.82 -23.50 -19.04
CA GLY A 456 -33.23 -22.50 -18.07
C GLY A 456 -32.17 -22.07 -17.06
N SER A 457 -30.89 -22.29 -17.35
CA SER A 457 -29.80 -21.80 -16.50
C SER A 457 -28.77 -21.05 -17.36
N LEU A 458 -28.77 -19.74 -17.26
CA LEU A 458 -27.88 -18.85 -18.01
C LEU A 458 -26.73 -18.39 -17.12
N PHE A 459 -25.49 -18.65 -17.53
CA PHE A 459 -24.30 -18.23 -16.83
C PHE A 459 -23.56 -17.11 -17.57
N PHE A 460 -23.25 -16.04 -16.87
CA PHE A 460 -22.28 -15.03 -17.27
C PHE A 460 -20.98 -15.21 -16.49
N ASN A 461 -19.86 -15.10 -17.16
CA ASN A 461 -18.54 -15.02 -16.54
C ASN A 461 -18.11 -13.56 -16.50
N ILE A 462 -17.89 -13.04 -15.30
CA ILE A 462 -17.28 -11.73 -15.09
C ILE A 462 -15.77 -11.94 -15.07
N ASP A 463 -15.09 -11.25 -15.98
CA ASP A 463 -13.64 -11.37 -16.11
C ASP A 463 -12.92 -10.94 -14.82
N TYR A 464 -11.87 -11.65 -14.47
CA TYR A 464 -11.02 -11.37 -13.33
C TYR A 464 -10.48 -9.92 -13.34
N HIS A 465 -10.07 -9.41 -14.52
CA HIS A 465 -9.53 -8.06 -14.66
C HIS A 465 -10.57 -6.95 -14.41
N ASP A 466 -11.86 -7.26 -14.51
CA ASP A 466 -12.92 -6.31 -14.16
C ASP A 466 -13.08 -6.12 -12.65
N VAL A 467 -12.74 -7.15 -11.86
CA VAL A 467 -13.04 -7.23 -10.42
C VAL A 467 -11.81 -7.38 -9.52
N VAL A 468 -10.60 -7.45 -10.06
CA VAL A 468 -9.34 -7.49 -9.30
C VAL A 468 -8.85 -6.10 -8.94
N ASP A 469 -8.04 -6.00 -7.86
CA ASP A 469 -7.39 -4.78 -7.39
C ASP A 469 -8.38 -3.62 -7.13
N ILE A 470 -9.56 -3.95 -6.63
CA ILE A 470 -10.57 -2.98 -6.19
C ILE A 470 -10.36 -2.72 -4.71
N ASP A 471 -10.10 -1.46 -4.37
CA ASP A 471 -9.69 -1.03 -3.04
C ASP A 471 -10.86 -0.50 -2.21
N ALA A 472 -10.80 -0.75 -0.90
CA ALA A 472 -11.70 -0.16 0.07
C ALA A 472 -11.46 1.35 0.20
N TYR A 473 -12.45 2.09 0.73
CA TYR A 473 -12.31 3.50 1.04
C TYR A 473 -11.37 3.71 2.25
N ASP A 474 -10.76 4.89 2.36
CA ASP A 474 -9.83 5.25 3.43
C ASP A 474 -10.39 5.07 4.85
N ASN A 475 -11.71 5.10 5.00
CA ASN A 475 -12.39 4.84 6.28
C ASN A 475 -12.57 3.34 6.58
N GLY A 476 -12.01 2.44 5.75
CA GLY A 476 -12.11 0.99 5.87
C GLY A 476 -13.43 0.40 5.37
N ALA A 477 -14.31 1.21 4.77
CA ALA A 477 -15.52 0.69 4.13
C ALA A 477 -15.17 0.07 2.78
N ALA A 478 -15.57 -1.18 2.54
CA ALA A 478 -15.43 -1.81 1.24
C ALA A 478 -16.24 -1.05 0.17
N GLY A 479 -15.79 -1.10 -1.09
CA GLY A 479 -16.55 -0.60 -2.22
C GLY A 479 -17.90 -1.30 -2.38
N SER A 480 -18.77 -0.80 -3.25
CA SER A 480 -20.02 -1.48 -3.62
C SER A 480 -19.90 -2.15 -4.97
N ILE A 481 -20.53 -3.31 -5.12
CA ILE A 481 -20.75 -3.99 -6.37
C ILE A 481 -22.21 -4.40 -6.47
N GLU A 482 -22.84 -4.08 -7.59
CA GLU A 482 -24.25 -4.35 -7.82
C GLU A 482 -24.43 -5.04 -9.17
N PHE A 483 -25.36 -5.99 -9.22
CA PHE A 483 -25.76 -6.64 -10.46
C PHE A 483 -27.27 -6.52 -10.64
N ASP A 484 -27.68 -6.14 -11.86
CA ASP A 484 -29.06 -6.29 -12.29
C ASP A 484 -29.09 -6.88 -13.70
N TYR A 485 -30.24 -7.26 -14.16
CA TYR A 485 -30.42 -7.68 -15.54
C TYR A 485 -31.75 -7.19 -16.12
N GLN A 486 -31.76 -7.06 -17.42
CA GLN A 486 -32.94 -6.85 -18.22
C GLN A 486 -33.02 -7.92 -19.30
N PHE A 487 -34.21 -8.20 -19.80
CA PHE A 487 -34.36 -9.07 -20.95
C PHE A 487 -35.44 -8.57 -21.91
N THR A 488 -35.33 -8.99 -23.15
CA THR A 488 -36.36 -8.80 -24.19
C THR A 488 -36.71 -10.16 -24.78
N SER A 489 -38.00 -10.46 -24.86
CA SER A 489 -38.52 -11.68 -25.47
C SER A 489 -39.60 -11.32 -26.51
N ASN A 490 -39.61 -11.99 -27.65
CA ASN A 490 -40.64 -11.85 -28.66
C ASN A 490 -41.79 -12.85 -28.50
N THR A 491 -41.98 -13.42 -27.31
CA THR A 491 -42.95 -14.46 -26.98
C THR A 491 -44.18 -13.94 -26.24
N GLY A 492 -44.55 -12.69 -26.43
CA GLY A 492 -45.82 -12.13 -25.94
C GLY A 492 -47.02 -12.85 -26.54
N PRO A 493 -48.21 -12.80 -25.87
CA PRO A 493 -49.42 -13.51 -26.33
C PRO A 493 -49.84 -13.21 -27.76
N HIS A 494 -49.42 -12.09 -28.32
CA HIS A 494 -49.69 -11.67 -29.70
C HIS A 494 -48.41 -11.44 -30.53
N GLY A 495 -47.24 -11.95 -30.03
CA GLY A 495 -45.93 -11.75 -30.66
C GLY A 495 -45.25 -10.41 -30.37
N GLU A 496 -45.80 -9.61 -29.47
CA GLU A 496 -45.19 -8.35 -29.06
C GLU A 496 -43.95 -8.62 -28.15
N PRO A 497 -42.96 -7.72 -28.17
CA PRO A 497 -41.80 -7.83 -27.30
C PRO A 497 -42.20 -7.62 -25.85
N ILE A 498 -41.79 -8.55 -24.98
CA ILE A 498 -41.90 -8.43 -23.53
C ILE A 498 -40.53 -8.00 -23.00
N ASN A 499 -40.50 -6.88 -22.26
CA ASN A 499 -39.33 -6.44 -21.53
C ASN A 499 -39.53 -6.68 -20.03
N GLY A 500 -38.52 -7.17 -19.36
CA GLY A 500 -38.55 -7.37 -17.90
C GLY A 500 -37.21 -7.07 -17.24
N TYR A 501 -37.27 -6.80 -15.95
CA TYR A 501 -36.10 -6.44 -15.14
C TYR A 501 -36.02 -7.33 -13.91
N GLY A 502 -34.82 -7.86 -13.65
CA GLY A 502 -34.48 -8.59 -12.44
C GLY A 502 -34.26 -7.67 -11.24
N LYS A 503 -34.52 -8.18 -10.05
CA LYS A 503 -34.17 -7.50 -8.80
C LYS A 503 -32.65 -7.35 -8.70
N ILE A 504 -32.23 -6.29 -8.01
CA ILE A 504 -30.80 -5.97 -7.84
C ILE A 504 -30.19 -6.96 -6.84
N TRP A 505 -29.05 -7.53 -7.19
CA TRP A 505 -28.13 -8.16 -6.24
C TRP A 505 -27.14 -7.11 -5.79
N GLU A 506 -27.01 -6.92 -4.48
CA GLU A 506 -26.11 -5.95 -3.87
C GLU A 506 -25.04 -6.67 -3.06
N GLY A 507 -23.80 -6.19 -3.13
CA GLY A 507 -22.67 -6.67 -2.37
C GLY A 507 -21.64 -5.58 -2.12
N ARG A 508 -20.62 -5.95 -1.35
CA ARG A 508 -19.44 -5.13 -1.13
C ARG A 508 -18.26 -5.75 -1.86
N ILE A 509 -17.23 -4.94 -2.16
CA ILE A 509 -16.06 -5.42 -2.88
C ILE A 509 -14.79 -4.80 -2.30
N ASP A 510 -13.80 -5.67 -2.06
CA ASP A 510 -12.44 -5.32 -1.66
C ASP A 510 -11.54 -6.48 -2.09
N THR A 511 -10.92 -6.34 -3.25
CA THR A 511 -10.17 -7.41 -3.92
C THR A 511 -8.69 -7.08 -4.07
N VAL A 512 -8.19 -6.14 -3.26
CA VAL A 512 -6.75 -5.85 -3.20
C VAL A 512 -6.01 -7.05 -2.65
N ARG A 513 -4.91 -7.40 -3.28
CA ARG A 513 -4.04 -8.49 -2.89
C ARG A 513 -3.10 -8.05 -1.77
N LEU A 514 -3.15 -8.72 -0.63
CA LEU A 514 -2.25 -8.41 0.48
C LEU A 514 -0.79 -8.67 0.07
N GLY A 515 0.05 -7.64 0.15
CA GLY A 515 1.48 -7.74 -0.12
C GLY A 515 1.87 -7.75 -1.61
N VAL A 516 0.95 -7.48 -2.52
CA VAL A 516 1.21 -7.39 -3.97
C VAL A 516 0.88 -5.97 -4.44
N PRO A 517 1.73 -5.30 -5.22
CA PRO A 517 1.40 -3.99 -5.80
C PRO A 517 0.14 -4.04 -6.65
N ILE A 518 -0.72 -3.01 -6.55
CA ILE A 518 -1.91 -2.89 -7.40
C ILE A 518 -1.47 -2.84 -8.87
N GLY A 519 -2.08 -3.68 -9.72
CA GLY A 519 -1.77 -3.76 -11.15
C GLY A 519 -0.61 -4.68 -11.54
N SER A 520 -0.03 -5.45 -10.61
CA SER A 520 0.94 -6.49 -10.97
C SER A 520 0.22 -7.70 -11.57
N ASP A 521 0.66 -8.15 -12.75
CA ASP A 521 0.10 -9.34 -13.41
C ASP A 521 0.39 -10.61 -12.58
N ASP A 522 -0.62 -11.46 -12.43
CA ASP A 522 -0.43 -12.85 -11.98
C ASP A 522 0.18 -13.65 -13.14
N ASN A 523 1.48 -13.90 -13.07
CA ASN A 523 2.11 -14.95 -13.90
C ASN A 523 1.94 -16.32 -13.27
#